data_39cd4edcbd3abbdf70a5aea8ab999093
#
_entry.id   39cd4edcbd3abbdf70a5aea8ab999093
#
_cell.length_a   1.000
_cell.length_b   1.000
_cell.length_c   1.000
_cell.angle_alpha   90.00
_cell.angle_beta   90.00
_cell.angle_gamma   90.00
#
_symmetry.space_group_name_H-M   'P 1'
#
loop_
_entity.id
_entity.type
_entity.pdbx_description
1 polymer ?
#
loop_
_entity_poly.entity_id
_entity_poly.type
_entity_poly.pdbx_seq_one_letter_code
_entity_poly.pdbx_strand_id
1 'polypeptide(L)'
;MKVESLMSTALVTVRDTDTVGAAEAEMKLGGMRHVPVVDEKGNLVGLLSARDVLQALAKGKKRVRVGEYMTRKPVTVTTETPAHTAIDLLLDNQIGSLPVVGSDGHLMGIVTETDFLRASRGGFGP
;
A
#
# COMPACT_ATOMS: atom_id res chain seq x y z
N MET A 1 11.10 6.60 -16.86
CA MET A 1 10.94 6.80 -15.41
C MET A 1 10.62 5.48 -14.74
N LYS A 2 11.29 5.20 -13.65
CA LYS A 2 11.10 3.98 -12.86
C LYS A 2 10.33 4.29 -11.59
N VAL A 3 9.72 3.26 -11.01
CA VAL A 3 8.96 3.35 -9.76
C VAL A 3 9.77 4.02 -8.65
N GLU A 4 11.07 3.75 -8.56
CA GLU A 4 11.90 4.34 -7.49
C GLU A 4 11.90 5.87 -7.48
N SER A 5 11.66 6.51 -8.63
CA SER A 5 11.59 7.98 -8.71
C SER A 5 10.28 8.53 -8.19
N LEU A 6 9.27 7.69 -8.02
CA LEU A 6 7.91 8.09 -7.68
C LEU A 6 7.47 7.62 -6.31
N MET A 7 8.03 6.50 -5.83
CA MET A 7 7.58 5.85 -4.60
C MET A 7 7.86 6.69 -3.36
N SER A 8 7.03 6.52 -2.35
CA SER A 8 7.29 7.01 -1.01
C SER A 8 8.07 5.98 -0.22
N THR A 9 9.12 6.40 0.48
CA THR A 9 9.92 5.54 1.36
C THR A 9 9.66 5.83 2.84
N ALA A 10 8.97 6.92 3.15
CA ALA A 10 8.55 7.24 4.51
C ALA A 10 7.30 6.40 4.83
N LEU A 11 7.51 5.13 5.17
CA LEU A 11 6.44 4.16 5.29
C LEU A 11 5.88 4.07 6.69
N VAL A 12 4.56 4.03 6.76
CA VAL A 12 3.85 3.56 7.94
C VAL A 12 3.39 2.15 7.61
N THR A 13 3.70 1.22 8.48
CA THR A 13 3.33 -0.19 8.31
C THR A 13 2.60 -0.69 9.55
N VAL A 14 1.85 -1.77 9.38
CA VAL A 14 1.22 -2.48 10.50
C VAL A 14 1.60 -3.94 10.40
N ARG A 15 1.41 -4.65 11.52
CA ARG A 15 1.64 -6.08 11.59
C ARG A 15 0.30 -6.81 11.36
N ASP A 16 0.37 -8.00 10.80
CA ASP A 16 -0.82 -8.84 10.62
C ASP A 16 -1.49 -9.19 11.94
N THR A 17 -0.71 -9.19 13.04
CA THR A 17 -1.20 -9.43 14.39
C THR A 17 -1.80 -8.19 15.06
N ASP A 18 -1.62 -7.00 14.50
CA ASP A 18 -2.24 -5.78 15.01
C ASP A 18 -3.75 -5.84 14.80
N THR A 19 -4.49 -5.10 15.63
CA THR A 19 -5.95 -5.02 15.46
C THR A 19 -6.33 -4.07 14.35
N VAL A 20 -7.49 -4.29 13.76
CA VAL A 20 -8.05 -3.37 12.77
C VAL A 20 -8.20 -1.97 13.36
N GLY A 21 -8.59 -1.87 14.64
CA GLY A 21 -8.71 -0.55 15.31
C GLY A 21 -7.38 0.19 15.40
N ALA A 22 -6.29 -0.52 15.67
CA ALA A 22 -4.96 0.09 15.71
C ALA A 22 -4.54 0.57 14.32
N ALA A 23 -4.82 -0.24 13.29
CA ALA A 23 -4.53 0.15 11.90
C ALA A 23 -5.34 1.36 11.47
N GLU A 24 -6.61 1.43 11.88
CA GLU A 24 -7.46 2.59 11.61
C GLU A 24 -6.84 3.88 12.17
N ALA A 25 -6.35 3.82 13.41
CA ALA A 25 -5.72 4.97 14.04
C ALA A 25 -4.51 5.45 13.24
N GLU A 26 -3.65 4.51 12.80
CA GLU A 26 -2.49 4.84 11.99
C GLU A 26 -2.88 5.49 10.65
N MET A 27 -3.90 4.96 9.99
CA MET A 27 -4.39 5.50 8.73
C MET A 27 -4.92 6.92 8.90
N LYS A 28 -5.66 7.18 9.96
CA LYS A 28 -6.22 8.51 10.23
C LYS A 28 -5.12 9.53 10.51
N LEU A 29 -4.13 9.17 11.33
CA LEU A 29 -3.03 10.05 11.67
C LEU A 29 -2.21 10.44 10.44
N GLY A 30 -1.97 9.48 9.54
CA GLY A 30 -1.17 9.70 8.34
C GLY A 30 -1.95 10.16 7.11
N GLY A 31 -3.28 10.16 7.18
CA GLY A 31 -4.13 10.49 6.02
C GLY A 31 -4.01 9.48 4.89
N MET A 32 -3.73 8.22 5.22
CA MET A 32 -3.47 7.18 4.24
C MET A 32 -4.71 6.32 4.00
N ARG A 33 -4.83 5.82 2.78
CA ARG A 33 -5.90 4.89 2.39
C ARG A 33 -5.42 3.44 2.25
N HIS A 34 -4.12 3.23 2.27
CA HIS A 34 -3.49 1.91 2.13
C HIS A 34 -2.30 1.85 3.08
N VAL A 35 -2.16 0.72 3.75
CA VAL A 35 -1.05 0.50 4.67
C VAL A 35 -0.47 -0.88 4.39
N PRO A 36 0.83 -0.97 4.07
CA PRO A 36 1.47 -2.26 3.95
C PRO A 36 1.48 -3.01 5.27
N VAL A 37 1.28 -4.30 5.19
CA VAL A 37 1.30 -5.21 6.35
C VAL A 37 2.58 -6.03 6.27
N VAL A 38 3.37 -5.99 7.33
CA VAL A 38 4.67 -6.68 7.35
C VAL A 38 4.75 -7.66 8.53
N ASP A 39 5.65 -8.63 8.40
CA ASP A 39 5.97 -9.52 9.52
C ASP A 39 7.03 -8.89 10.42
N GLU A 40 7.47 -9.62 11.43
CA GLU A 40 8.46 -9.13 12.39
C GLU A 40 9.84 -8.84 11.77
N LYS A 41 10.11 -9.39 10.59
CA LYS A 41 11.36 -9.18 9.87
C LYS A 41 11.29 -8.06 8.83
N GLY A 42 10.11 -7.42 8.68
CA GLY A 42 9.91 -6.37 7.70
C GLY A 42 9.54 -6.87 6.32
N ASN A 43 9.24 -8.16 6.17
CA ASN A 43 8.79 -8.73 4.92
C ASN A 43 7.32 -8.40 4.69
N LEU A 44 6.98 -8.06 3.45
CA LEU A 44 5.59 -7.76 3.09
C LEU A 44 4.76 -9.05 3.14
N VAL A 45 3.66 -9.01 3.89
CA VAL A 45 2.72 -10.14 3.98
C VAL A 45 1.32 -9.78 3.50
N GLY A 46 1.02 -8.50 3.32
CA GLY A 46 -0.29 -8.08 2.85
C GLY A 46 -0.41 -6.59 2.65
N LEU A 47 -1.60 -6.18 2.26
CA LEU A 47 -1.96 -4.77 2.09
C LEU A 47 -3.34 -4.56 2.67
N LEU A 48 -3.48 -3.56 3.55
CA LEU A 48 -4.74 -3.20 4.16
C LEU A 48 -5.22 -1.88 3.60
N SER A 49 -6.47 -1.85 3.11
CA SER A 49 -7.07 -0.63 2.58
C SER A 49 -8.05 -0.01 3.57
N ALA A 50 -8.37 1.27 3.37
CA ALA A 50 -9.42 1.94 4.15
C ALA A 50 -10.75 1.22 4.00
N ARG A 51 -11.03 0.65 2.82
CA ARG A 51 -12.24 -0.14 2.59
C ARG A 51 -12.28 -1.39 3.47
N ASP A 52 -11.15 -2.09 3.60
CA ASP A 52 -11.05 -3.28 4.47
C ASP A 52 -11.39 -2.90 5.91
N VAL A 53 -10.85 -1.78 6.37
CA VAL A 53 -11.11 -1.27 7.72
C VAL A 53 -12.60 -0.96 7.90
N LEU A 54 -13.19 -0.25 6.94
CA LEU A 54 -14.62 0.09 7.01
C LEU A 54 -15.50 -1.16 7.06
N GLN A 55 -15.17 -2.19 6.29
CA GLN A 55 -15.89 -3.45 6.32
C GLN A 55 -15.83 -4.11 7.69
N ALA A 56 -14.65 -4.12 8.30
CA ALA A 56 -14.48 -4.71 9.63
C ALA A 56 -15.27 -3.91 10.69
N LEU A 57 -15.18 -2.59 10.65
CA LEU A 57 -15.85 -1.71 11.61
C LEU A 57 -17.36 -1.81 11.48
N ALA A 58 -17.89 -1.91 10.26
CA ALA A 58 -19.32 -2.06 10.02
C ALA A 58 -19.88 -3.33 10.64
N LYS A 59 -19.03 -4.35 10.83
CA LYS A 59 -19.40 -5.62 11.47
C LYS A 59 -19.08 -5.63 12.97
N GLY A 60 -18.66 -4.49 13.53
CA GLY A 60 -18.28 -4.40 14.93
C GLY A 60 -16.98 -5.11 15.27
N LYS A 61 -16.10 -5.33 14.27
CA LYS A 61 -14.89 -6.16 14.43
C LYS A 61 -13.62 -5.33 14.61
N LYS A 62 -13.66 -4.35 15.49
CA LYS A 62 -12.51 -3.47 15.75
C LYS A 62 -11.31 -4.22 16.33
N ARG A 63 -11.54 -5.28 17.10
CA ARG A 63 -10.49 -6.06 17.79
C ARG A 63 -9.96 -7.22 16.99
N VAL A 64 -10.49 -7.45 15.81
CA VAL A 64 -10.03 -8.53 14.92
C VAL A 64 -8.66 -8.14 14.36
N ARG A 65 -7.84 -9.13 14.07
CA ARG A 65 -6.49 -8.90 13.55
C ARG A 65 -6.54 -8.45 12.10
N VAL A 66 -5.62 -7.57 11.75
CA VAL A 66 -5.41 -7.07 10.38
C VAL A 66 -5.31 -8.24 9.39
N GLY A 67 -4.61 -9.32 9.76
CA GLY A 67 -4.43 -10.49 8.91
C GLY A 67 -5.71 -11.12 8.39
N GLU A 68 -6.85 -10.90 9.06
CA GLU A 68 -8.14 -11.46 8.63
C GLU A 68 -8.83 -10.59 7.57
N TYR A 69 -8.42 -9.33 7.42
CA TYR A 69 -9.05 -8.38 6.49
C TYR A 69 -8.13 -7.89 5.37
N MET A 70 -6.82 -8.06 5.51
CA MET A 70 -5.87 -7.63 4.52
C MET A 70 -5.97 -8.44 3.22
N THR A 71 -5.53 -7.85 2.11
CA THR A 71 -5.28 -8.60 0.90
C THR A 71 -3.96 -9.34 1.06
N ARG A 72 -3.98 -10.65 0.96
CA ARG A 72 -2.79 -11.48 0.99
C ARG A 72 -2.18 -11.52 -0.40
N LYS A 73 -0.86 -11.60 -0.47
CA LYS A 73 -0.11 -11.62 -1.74
C LYS A 73 -0.56 -10.48 -2.67
N PRO A 74 -0.42 -9.22 -2.21
CA PRO A 74 -0.81 -8.09 -3.05
C PRO A 74 0.06 -8.04 -4.30
N VAL A 75 -0.46 -7.38 -5.34
CA VAL A 75 0.34 -7.09 -6.54
C VAL A 75 1.46 -6.16 -6.12
N THR A 76 2.70 -6.51 -6.44
CA THR A 76 3.89 -5.74 -6.06
C THR A 76 4.70 -5.36 -7.29
N VAL A 77 5.57 -4.38 -7.10
CA VAL A 77 6.56 -3.96 -8.09
C VAL A 77 7.93 -3.87 -7.42
N THR A 78 8.97 -3.67 -8.21
CA THR A 78 10.31 -3.40 -7.70
C THR A 78 10.70 -1.97 -8.00
N THR A 79 11.82 -1.51 -7.44
CA THR A 79 12.34 -0.17 -7.70
C THR A 79 12.64 0.04 -9.19
N GLU A 80 12.96 -1.03 -9.91
CA GLU A 80 13.34 -1.00 -11.33
C GLU A 80 12.13 -1.04 -12.28
N THR A 81 10.94 -1.32 -11.77
CA THR A 81 9.75 -1.42 -12.61
C THR A 81 9.49 -0.10 -13.33
N PRO A 82 9.31 -0.10 -14.66
CA PRO A 82 8.97 1.13 -15.38
C PRO A 82 7.64 1.70 -14.90
N ALA A 83 7.54 3.02 -14.87
CA ALA A 83 6.33 3.70 -14.40
C ALA A 83 5.08 3.26 -15.19
N HIS A 84 5.21 3.15 -16.53
CA HIS A 84 4.06 2.73 -17.36
C HIS A 84 3.59 1.32 -17.04
N THR A 85 4.51 0.41 -16.70
CA THR A 85 4.16 -0.96 -16.28
C THR A 85 3.37 -0.92 -14.97
N ALA A 86 3.81 -0.10 -14.03
CA ALA A 86 3.10 0.06 -12.75
C ALA A 86 1.69 0.63 -12.95
N ILE A 87 1.56 1.61 -13.86
CA ILE A 87 0.24 2.18 -14.20
C ILE A 87 -0.67 1.08 -14.77
N ASP A 88 -0.16 0.26 -15.67
CA ASP A 88 -0.93 -0.86 -16.24
C ASP A 88 -1.41 -1.81 -15.17
N LEU A 89 -0.54 -2.12 -14.19
CA LEU A 89 -0.89 -3.00 -13.07
C LEU A 89 -2.02 -2.41 -12.21
N LEU A 90 -1.98 -1.10 -11.95
CA LEU A 90 -3.05 -0.42 -11.22
C LEU A 90 -4.37 -0.52 -11.96
N LEU A 91 -4.34 -0.23 -13.26
CA LEU A 91 -5.55 -0.23 -14.10
C LEU A 91 -6.11 -1.64 -14.28
N ASP A 92 -5.26 -2.59 -14.65
CA ASP A 92 -5.69 -3.95 -14.95
C ASP A 92 -6.23 -4.69 -13.73
N ASN A 93 -5.68 -4.39 -12.55
CA ASN A 93 -6.11 -5.01 -11.31
C ASN A 93 -7.12 -4.16 -10.52
N GLN A 94 -7.45 -2.96 -11.01
CA GLN A 94 -8.40 -2.04 -10.37
C GLN A 94 -8.03 -1.76 -8.91
N ILE A 95 -6.76 -1.45 -8.69
CA ILE A 95 -6.21 -1.17 -7.36
C ILE A 95 -5.59 0.23 -7.34
N GLY A 96 -5.46 0.80 -6.15
CA GLY A 96 -4.99 2.19 -5.98
C GLY A 96 -3.56 2.33 -5.51
N SER A 97 -2.89 1.23 -5.18
CA SER A 97 -1.52 1.27 -4.67
C SER A 97 -0.78 -0.02 -4.96
N LEU A 98 0.55 0.09 -5.03
CA LEU A 98 1.45 -1.02 -5.26
C LEU A 98 2.58 -0.95 -4.24
N PRO A 99 2.71 -1.94 -3.36
CA PRO A 99 3.91 -2.05 -2.54
C PRO A 99 5.13 -2.31 -3.41
N VAL A 100 6.24 -1.69 -3.05
CA VAL A 100 7.53 -1.85 -3.74
C VAL A 100 8.40 -2.73 -2.87
N VAL A 101 8.86 -3.85 -3.42
CA VAL A 101 9.64 -4.82 -2.66
C VAL A 101 11.00 -5.05 -3.30
N GLY A 102 11.97 -5.44 -2.47
CA GLY A 102 13.28 -5.88 -2.92
C GLY A 102 13.27 -7.36 -3.26
N SER A 103 14.41 -7.85 -3.76
CA SER A 103 14.57 -9.25 -4.16
C SER A 103 14.39 -10.24 -3.01
N ASP A 104 14.57 -9.78 -1.78
CA ASP A 104 14.44 -10.59 -0.56
C ASP A 104 13.04 -10.53 0.04
N GLY A 105 12.10 -9.84 -0.60
CA GLY A 105 10.74 -9.69 -0.08
C GLY A 105 10.54 -8.54 0.90
N HIS A 106 11.62 -7.81 1.24
CA HIS A 106 11.51 -6.65 2.13
C HIS A 106 10.77 -5.51 1.47
N LEU A 107 9.92 -4.87 2.24
CA LEU A 107 9.20 -3.68 1.80
C LEU A 107 10.18 -2.51 1.66
N MET A 108 10.21 -1.91 0.47
CA MET A 108 11.09 -0.79 0.13
C MET A 108 10.34 0.54 0.07
N GLY A 109 9.09 0.51 -0.34
CA GLY A 109 8.30 1.71 -0.54
C GLY A 109 6.88 1.37 -0.95
N ILE A 110 6.13 2.40 -1.28
CA ILE A 110 4.79 2.26 -1.85
C ILE A 110 4.61 3.32 -2.93
N VAL A 111 3.93 2.95 -4.01
CA VAL A 111 3.54 3.89 -5.05
C VAL A 111 2.02 3.83 -5.23
N THR A 112 1.39 5.00 -5.36
CA THR A 112 -0.06 5.11 -5.43
C THR A 112 -0.48 5.87 -6.67
N GLU A 113 -1.79 5.83 -6.98
CA GLU A 113 -2.36 6.63 -8.07
C GLU A 113 -1.97 8.10 -7.94
N THR A 114 -1.98 8.64 -6.73
CA THR A 114 -1.63 10.03 -6.47
C THR A 114 -0.22 10.35 -6.92
N ASP A 115 0.74 9.43 -6.72
CA ASP A 115 2.12 9.63 -7.14
C ASP A 115 2.22 9.81 -8.65
N PHE A 116 1.49 8.98 -9.40
CA PHE A 116 1.48 9.07 -10.86
C PHE A 116 0.80 10.35 -11.34
N LEU A 117 -0.30 10.74 -10.70
CA LEU A 117 -0.99 11.98 -11.04
C LEU A 117 -0.12 13.21 -10.79
N ARG A 118 0.63 13.22 -9.68
CA ARG A 118 1.57 14.30 -9.40
C ARG A 118 2.67 14.38 -10.44
N ALA A 119 3.21 13.23 -10.83
CA ALA A 119 4.27 13.18 -11.84
C ALA A 119 3.74 13.69 -13.19
N SER A 120 2.52 13.34 -13.56
CA SER A 120 1.92 13.76 -14.82
C SER A 120 1.63 15.27 -14.86
N ARG A 121 1.48 15.90 -13.70
CA ARG A 121 1.23 17.36 -13.62
C ARG A 121 2.30 18.16 -14.34
N GLY A 122 3.57 17.78 -14.19
CA GLY A 122 4.68 18.42 -14.89
C GLY A 122 4.65 18.20 -16.39
N GLY A 123 4.08 17.08 -16.84
CA GLY A 123 4.01 16.73 -18.25
C GLY A 123 2.92 17.44 -19.03
N PHE A 124 1.93 18.01 -18.35
CA PHE A 124 0.82 18.70 -19.01
C PHE A 124 1.08 20.19 -19.24
N GLY A 125 2.17 20.71 -18.69
CA GLY A 125 2.54 22.07 -18.84
C GLY A 125 1.60 23.05 -18.13
N PRO A 126 1.80 24.34 -18.30
CA PRO A 126 0.92 25.33 -17.72
C PRO A 126 -0.43 25.38 -18.45
#